data_7f003af2464997fecfd3e6170165b64f
#
_entry.id   7f003af2464997fecfd3e6170165b64f
#
_cell.length_a   1.000
_cell.length_b   1.000
_cell.length_c   1.000
_cell.angle_alpha   90.00
_cell.angle_beta   90.00
_cell.angle_gamma   90.00
#
_symmetry.space_group_name_H-M   'P 1'
#
loop_
_entity.id
_entity.type
_entity.pdbx_description
1 polymer ?
#
loop_
_entity_poly.entity_id
_entity_poly.type
_entity_poly.pdbx_seq_one_letter_code
_entity_poly.pdbx_strand_id
1 'polypeptide(L)'
;MALMTLSVAKEKRPLVALLGLMVASLATLPLLPPIAQDPSYHQFADQRTLLGIPNFWNVVSNLPFVLVGTVGLWQFGRDRARFVLFLGVFMTGFGSAYYHWNPNNGTLFWDRLPMALTFMAILTVAVEERVSAKAGAILLWPLLALAVFSLLLWRWTDDLRLYGWVQFFPCIALPLLFVAFPARYSGTSYWLIAAALYALAKLFEFYDHAIYSVGHILSGHTLKHFAAASACFAILRYFQTRRPVSRSPSLACDSH
;
A
#
# COMPACT_ATOMS: atom_id res chain seq x y z
N MET A 1 -11.74 -32.18 -23.81
CA MET A 1 -12.15 -30.76 -23.97
C MET A 1 -12.97 -30.23 -22.80
N ALA A 2 -14.01 -30.93 -22.33
CA ALA A 2 -14.85 -30.46 -21.18
C ALA A 2 -14.10 -30.32 -19.84
N LEU A 3 -13.17 -31.23 -19.49
CA LEU A 3 -12.37 -31.15 -18.26
C LEU A 3 -11.40 -29.94 -18.25
N MET A 4 -10.88 -29.57 -19.42
CA MET A 4 -9.97 -28.43 -19.56
C MET A 4 -10.71 -27.10 -19.44
N THR A 5 -11.95 -27.02 -19.93
CA THR A 5 -12.83 -25.85 -19.78
C THR A 5 -13.31 -25.65 -18.35
N LEU A 6 -13.59 -26.73 -17.61
CA LEU A 6 -13.95 -26.68 -16.17
C LEU A 6 -12.80 -26.25 -15.28
N SER A 7 -11.56 -26.67 -15.59
CA SER A 7 -10.35 -26.23 -14.87
C SER A 7 -10.09 -24.74 -15.04
N VAL A 8 -10.17 -24.22 -16.27
CA VAL A 8 -9.98 -22.79 -16.57
C VAL A 8 -11.07 -21.92 -15.92
N ALA A 9 -12.32 -22.42 -15.87
CA ALA A 9 -13.42 -21.71 -15.20
C ALA A 9 -13.22 -21.67 -13.67
N LYS A 10 -12.67 -22.72 -13.07
CA LYS A 10 -12.39 -22.81 -11.62
C LYS A 10 -11.28 -21.85 -11.20
N GLU A 11 -10.23 -21.67 -12.03
CA GLU A 11 -9.14 -20.71 -11.77
C GLU A 11 -9.57 -19.24 -11.90
N LYS A 12 -10.59 -18.92 -12.71
CA LYS A 12 -11.08 -17.55 -12.91
C LYS A 12 -12.05 -17.06 -11.83
N ARG A 13 -12.75 -17.97 -11.15
CA ARG A 13 -13.77 -17.64 -10.14
C ARG A 13 -13.27 -16.69 -9.03
N PRO A 14 -12.09 -16.91 -8.41
CA PRO A 14 -11.63 -16.02 -7.35
C PRO A 14 -11.29 -14.61 -7.86
N LEU A 15 -10.78 -14.48 -9.09
CA LEU A 15 -10.51 -13.19 -9.70
C LEU A 15 -11.80 -12.42 -9.98
N VAL A 16 -12.81 -13.09 -10.52
CA VAL A 16 -14.14 -12.50 -10.75
C VAL A 16 -14.76 -12.06 -9.42
N ALA A 17 -14.65 -12.87 -8.36
CA ALA A 17 -15.13 -12.53 -7.03
C ALA A 17 -14.40 -11.30 -6.47
N LEU A 18 -13.08 -11.19 -6.63
CA LEU A 18 -12.31 -10.02 -6.19
C LEU A 18 -12.70 -8.75 -6.97
N LEU A 19 -12.85 -8.86 -8.29
CA LEU A 19 -13.31 -7.73 -9.12
C LEU A 19 -14.76 -7.35 -8.76
N GLY A 20 -15.62 -8.33 -8.51
CA GLY A 20 -16.98 -8.10 -8.00
C GLY A 20 -16.99 -7.37 -6.66
N LEU A 21 -16.14 -7.79 -5.71
CA LEU A 21 -15.97 -7.11 -4.42
C LEU A 21 -15.48 -5.67 -4.61
N MET A 22 -14.51 -5.46 -5.51
CA MET A 22 -14.00 -4.12 -5.82
C MET A 22 -15.12 -3.21 -6.35
N VAL A 23 -15.88 -3.69 -7.34
CA VAL A 23 -16.99 -2.92 -7.94
C VAL A 23 -18.11 -2.70 -6.91
N ALA A 24 -18.50 -3.73 -6.18
CA ALA A 24 -19.57 -3.63 -5.17
C ALA A 24 -19.17 -2.64 -4.06
N SER A 25 -17.95 -2.72 -3.53
CA SER A 25 -17.49 -1.80 -2.48
C SER A 25 -17.36 -0.36 -2.97
N LEU A 26 -16.95 -0.13 -4.22
CA LEU A 26 -16.96 1.22 -4.83
C LEU A 26 -18.40 1.74 -5.00
N ALA A 27 -19.32 0.88 -5.43
CA ALA A 27 -20.72 1.25 -5.62
C ALA A 27 -21.46 1.59 -4.31
N THR A 28 -20.95 1.10 -3.15
CA THR A 28 -21.52 1.45 -1.83
C THR A 28 -21.06 2.81 -1.31
N LEU A 29 -19.94 3.36 -1.79
CA LEU A 29 -19.40 4.63 -1.28
C LEU A 29 -20.40 5.80 -1.34
N PRO A 30 -21.17 6.02 -2.43
CA PRO A 30 -22.15 7.09 -2.48
C PRO A 30 -23.29 6.95 -1.46
N LEU A 31 -23.53 5.73 -0.94
CA LEU A 31 -24.58 5.46 0.05
C LEU A 31 -24.14 5.84 1.49
N LEU A 32 -22.84 6.04 1.70
CA LEU A 32 -22.31 6.49 2.98
C LEU A 32 -22.35 8.03 3.06
N PRO A 33 -22.45 8.62 4.27
CA PRO A 33 -22.30 10.07 4.41
C PRO A 33 -20.89 10.52 3.98
N PRO A 34 -20.72 11.71 3.40
CA PRO A 34 -19.42 12.28 3.10
C PRO A 34 -18.54 12.39 4.35
N ILE A 35 -17.24 12.16 4.18
CA ILE A 35 -16.25 12.23 5.25
C ILE A 35 -15.31 13.41 4.95
N ALA A 36 -15.50 14.52 5.67
CA ALA A 36 -14.64 15.69 5.55
C ALA A 36 -13.27 15.44 6.21
N GLN A 37 -12.25 16.20 5.79
CA GLN A 37 -10.96 16.21 6.45
C GLN A 37 -11.07 16.86 7.82
N ASP A 38 -10.78 16.11 8.88
CA ASP A 38 -10.71 16.67 10.24
C ASP A 38 -9.53 17.66 10.34
N PRO A 39 -9.77 18.93 10.70
CA PRO A 39 -8.71 19.91 10.91
C PRO A 39 -7.72 19.52 12.00
N SER A 40 -8.14 18.76 13.00
CA SER A 40 -7.26 18.27 14.08
C SER A 40 -6.20 17.29 13.59
N TYR A 41 -6.36 16.73 12.38
CA TYR A 41 -5.39 15.82 11.76
C TYR A 41 -4.00 16.46 11.56
N HIS A 42 -3.92 17.79 11.54
CA HIS A 42 -2.68 18.55 11.43
C HIS A 42 -1.99 18.81 12.79
N GLN A 43 -2.61 18.42 13.91
CA GLN A 43 -2.11 18.65 15.26
C GLN A 43 -1.32 17.43 15.74
N PHE A 44 -0.02 17.41 15.44
CA PHE A 44 0.87 16.33 15.89
C PHE A 44 1.20 16.47 17.37
N ALA A 45 1.46 15.35 18.05
CA ALA A 45 1.87 15.34 19.44
C ALA A 45 3.26 15.97 19.64
N ASP A 46 4.20 15.70 18.74
CA ASP A 46 5.54 16.30 18.74
C ASP A 46 5.64 17.41 17.68
N GLN A 47 5.62 18.65 18.13
CA GLN A 47 5.74 19.84 17.29
C GLN A 47 7.07 20.58 17.48
N ARG A 48 8.06 19.94 18.12
CA ARG A 48 9.35 20.59 18.42
C ARG A 48 10.08 21.01 17.14
N THR A 49 10.57 22.25 17.19
CA THR A 49 11.49 22.76 16.15
C THR A 49 12.92 22.48 16.59
N LEU A 50 13.66 21.69 15.80
CA LEU A 50 15.08 21.42 16.02
C LEU A 50 15.85 21.76 14.74
N LEU A 51 17.03 22.36 14.89
CA LEU A 51 17.88 22.77 13.75
C LEU A 51 17.14 23.65 12.71
N GLY A 52 16.16 24.45 13.16
CA GLY A 52 15.34 25.28 12.27
C GLY A 52 14.25 24.52 11.49
N ILE A 53 14.08 23.21 11.72
CA ILE A 53 13.07 22.39 11.07
C ILE A 53 11.87 22.23 12.02
N PRO A 54 10.67 22.74 11.66
CA PRO A 54 9.45 22.52 12.44
C PRO A 54 9.05 21.04 12.38
N ASN A 55 8.38 20.54 13.43
CA ASN A 55 7.97 19.13 13.54
C ASN A 55 9.12 18.15 13.20
N PHE A 56 10.32 18.45 13.69
CA PHE A 56 11.60 17.87 13.26
C PHE A 56 11.55 16.35 13.09
N TRP A 57 11.09 15.63 14.13
CA TRP A 57 11.08 14.18 14.08
C TRP A 57 10.08 13.63 13.05
N ASN A 58 8.94 14.30 12.85
CA ASN A 58 7.97 13.93 11.83
C ASN A 58 8.50 14.19 10.41
N VAL A 59 9.36 15.21 10.23
CA VAL A 59 10.02 15.50 8.95
C VAL A 59 11.12 14.46 8.66
N VAL A 60 12.09 14.30 9.58
CA VAL A 60 13.29 13.49 9.31
C VAL A 60 13.02 11.98 9.31
N SER A 61 11.99 11.53 10.03
CA SER A 61 11.58 10.11 10.03
C SER A 61 11.07 9.59 8.68
N ASN A 62 10.92 10.47 7.68
CA ASN A 62 10.59 10.09 6.31
C ASN A 62 11.81 9.66 5.48
N LEU A 63 13.04 9.90 5.93
CA LEU A 63 14.26 9.50 5.23
C LEU A 63 14.32 8.00 4.87
N PRO A 64 13.88 7.05 5.73
CA PRO A 64 13.85 5.64 5.37
C PRO A 64 13.03 5.31 4.13
N PHE A 65 11.93 6.04 3.85
CA PHE A 65 11.17 5.85 2.59
C PHE A 65 12.02 6.22 1.36
N VAL A 66 12.78 7.31 1.43
CA VAL A 66 13.69 7.72 0.35
C VAL A 66 14.72 6.63 0.11
N LEU A 67 15.34 6.08 1.16
CA LEU A 67 16.35 5.03 1.05
C LEU A 67 15.77 3.74 0.43
N VAL A 68 14.65 3.26 0.96
CA VAL A 68 13.98 2.04 0.45
C VAL A 68 13.54 2.23 -1.00
N GLY A 69 12.91 3.38 -1.30
CA GLY A 69 12.46 3.70 -2.65
C GLY A 69 13.61 3.79 -3.65
N THR A 70 14.74 4.43 -3.27
CA THR A 70 15.95 4.51 -4.11
C THR A 70 16.50 3.13 -4.46
N VAL A 71 16.67 2.26 -3.46
CA VAL A 71 17.16 0.89 -3.68
C VAL A 71 16.18 0.10 -4.55
N GLY A 72 14.88 0.24 -4.31
CA GLY A 72 13.83 -0.43 -5.09
C GLY A 72 13.83 0.02 -6.56
N LEU A 73 13.93 1.32 -6.81
CA LEU A 73 14.01 1.89 -8.17
C LEU A 73 15.27 1.41 -8.90
N TRP A 74 16.40 1.40 -8.23
CA TRP A 74 17.66 0.93 -8.83
C TRP A 74 17.60 -0.54 -9.23
N GLN A 75 17.01 -1.40 -8.39
CA GLN A 75 16.99 -2.84 -8.62
C GLN A 75 15.83 -3.30 -9.52
N PHE A 76 14.66 -2.66 -9.41
CA PHE A 76 13.42 -3.13 -10.02
C PHE A 76 12.75 -2.12 -10.95
N GLY A 77 13.37 -0.96 -11.20
CA GLY A 77 12.80 0.13 -12.00
C GLY A 77 12.55 -0.17 -13.48
N ARG A 78 12.99 -1.33 -13.98
CA ARG A 78 12.69 -1.79 -15.36
C ARG A 78 11.31 -2.45 -15.49
N ASP A 79 10.72 -2.89 -14.40
CA ASP A 79 9.37 -3.45 -14.34
C ASP A 79 8.36 -2.34 -14.00
N ARG A 80 7.32 -2.18 -14.81
CA ARG A 80 6.40 -1.04 -14.70
C ARG A 80 5.70 -0.95 -13.34
N ALA A 81 5.15 -2.07 -12.84
CA ALA A 81 4.40 -2.06 -11.59
C ALA A 81 5.33 -1.84 -10.39
N ARG A 82 6.52 -2.47 -10.39
CA ARG A 82 7.55 -2.27 -9.35
C ARG A 82 8.18 -0.90 -9.42
N PHE A 83 8.37 -0.34 -10.63
CA PHE A 83 8.80 1.05 -10.81
C PHE A 83 7.83 2.01 -10.12
N VAL A 84 6.53 1.91 -10.41
CA VAL A 84 5.51 2.77 -9.78
C VAL A 84 5.47 2.57 -8.26
N LEU A 85 5.54 1.32 -7.79
CA LEU A 85 5.58 1.01 -6.37
C LEU A 85 6.75 1.72 -5.67
N PHE A 86 7.97 1.55 -6.15
CA PHE A 86 9.13 2.14 -5.49
C PHE A 86 9.30 3.63 -5.75
N LEU A 87 8.80 4.14 -6.88
CA LEU A 87 8.67 5.58 -7.10
C LEU A 87 7.70 6.21 -6.08
N GLY A 88 6.56 5.56 -5.85
CA GLY A 88 5.60 5.99 -4.83
C GLY A 88 6.22 5.99 -3.44
N VAL A 89 6.95 4.93 -3.05
CA VAL A 89 7.68 4.88 -1.78
C VAL A 89 8.71 6.00 -1.68
N PHE A 90 9.52 6.21 -2.72
CA PHE A 90 10.52 7.29 -2.79
C PHE A 90 9.88 8.67 -2.63
N MET A 91 8.84 8.94 -3.40
CA MET A 91 8.14 10.23 -3.37
C MET A 91 7.36 10.45 -2.06
N THR A 92 6.92 9.38 -1.38
CA THR A 92 6.31 9.47 -0.04
C THR A 92 7.29 10.12 0.94
N GLY A 93 8.58 9.78 0.87
CA GLY A 93 9.59 10.39 1.73
C GLY A 93 9.64 11.92 1.61
N PHE A 94 9.51 12.45 0.39
CA PHE A 94 9.51 13.90 0.15
C PHE A 94 8.14 14.54 0.42
N GLY A 95 7.07 13.93 -0.08
CA GLY A 95 5.71 14.45 0.09
C GLY A 95 5.30 14.54 1.54
N SER A 96 5.62 13.50 2.33
CA SER A 96 5.35 13.47 3.76
C SER A 96 6.24 14.45 4.53
N ALA A 97 7.54 14.53 4.23
CA ALA A 97 8.42 15.53 4.83
C ALA A 97 7.93 16.96 4.56
N TYR A 98 7.49 17.25 3.32
CA TYR A 98 6.92 18.54 2.94
C TYR A 98 5.64 18.85 3.70
N TYR A 99 4.74 17.87 3.85
CA TYR A 99 3.54 18.02 4.66
C TYR A 99 3.86 18.35 6.12
N HIS A 100 4.79 17.61 6.73
CA HIS A 100 5.16 17.83 8.12
C HIS A 100 5.94 19.12 8.34
N TRP A 101 6.60 19.66 7.33
CA TRP A 101 7.23 20.97 7.38
C TRP A 101 6.21 22.11 7.53
N ASN A 102 5.08 22.02 6.85
CA ASN A 102 4.01 23.03 6.91
C ASN A 102 2.63 22.35 6.82
N PRO A 103 2.10 21.80 7.93
CA PRO A 103 0.89 21.00 7.93
C PRO A 103 -0.37 21.79 7.54
N ASN A 104 -0.98 21.43 6.42
CA ASN A 104 -2.27 21.92 5.93
C ASN A 104 -2.82 21.00 4.83
N ASN A 105 -4.08 21.18 4.43
CA ASN A 105 -4.70 20.34 3.39
C ASN A 105 -3.99 20.41 2.02
N GLY A 106 -3.36 21.54 1.70
CA GLY A 106 -2.62 21.68 0.44
C GLY A 106 -1.34 20.83 0.41
N THR A 107 -0.57 20.84 1.49
CA THR A 107 0.64 20.01 1.62
C THR A 107 0.30 18.54 1.89
N LEU A 108 -0.81 18.25 2.58
CA LEU A 108 -1.32 16.90 2.80
C LEU A 108 -1.69 16.19 1.49
N PHE A 109 -2.10 16.93 0.45
CA PHE A 109 -2.29 16.36 -0.88
C PHE A 109 -1.01 15.68 -1.41
N TRP A 110 0.13 16.32 -1.22
CA TRP A 110 1.42 15.82 -1.69
C TRP A 110 1.97 14.66 -0.86
N ASP A 111 1.60 14.57 0.42
CA ASP A 111 1.85 13.40 1.25
C ASP A 111 1.04 12.18 0.75
N ARG A 112 -0.25 12.38 0.55
CA ARG A 112 -1.20 11.33 0.20
C ARG A 112 -1.06 10.80 -1.23
N LEU A 113 -0.67 11.64 -2.18
CA LEU A 113 -0.58 11.26 -3.59
C LEU A 113 0.38 10.08 -3.84
N PRO A 114 1.64 10.13 -3.42
CA PRO A 114 2.54 9.00 -3.61
C PRO A 114 2.11 7.77 -2.81
N MET A 115 1.50 7.95 -1.63
CA MET A 115 0.95 6.83 -0.85
C MET A 115 -0.18 6.12 -1.60
N ALA A 116 -1.14 6.87 -2.16
CA ALA A 116 -2.25 6.31 -2.93
C ALA A 116 -1.75 5.52 -4.16
N LEU A 117 -0.77 6.05 -4.87
CA LEU A 117 -0.12 5.37 -5.99
C LEU A 117 0.58 4.08 -5.52
N THR A 118 1.27 4.12 -4.37
CA THR A 118 1.93 2.95 -3.77
C THR A 118 0.92 1.86 -3.41
N PHE A 119 -0.22 2.19 -2.79
CA PHE A 119 -1.26 1.22 -2.45
C PHE A 119 -1.86 0.55 -3.70
N MET A 120 -2.10 1.30 -4.75
CA MET A 120 -2.62 0.72 -6.00
C MET A 120 -1.57 -0.08 -6.75
N ALA A 121 -0.31 0.34 -6.73
CA ALA A 121 0.78 -0.44 -7.31
C ALA A 121 1.03 -1.75 -6.55
N ILE A 122 0.94 -1.75 -5.21
CA ILE A 122 1.13 -2.97 -4.41
C ILE A 122 0.02 -3.99 -4.68
N LEU A 123 -1.23 -3.54 -4.84
CA LEU A 123 -2.34 -4.41 -5.26
C LEU A 123 -2.10 -4.99 -6.66
N THR A 124 -1.66 -4.16 -7.61
CA THR A 124 -1.31 -4.59 -8.96
C THR A 124 -0.22 -5.66 -8.94
N VAL A 125 0.87 -5.42 -8.21
CA VAL A 125 1.97 -6.38 -8.08
C VAL A 125 1.51 -7.69 -7.46
N ALA A 126 0.64 -7.64 -6.44
CA ALA A 126 0.08 -8.86 -5.84
C ALA A 126 -0.76 -9.66 -6.84
N VAL A 127 -1.52 -9.00 -7.72
CA VAL A 127 -2.24 -9.65 -8.82
C VAL A 127 -1.27 -10.26 -9.84
N GLU A 128 -0.19 -9.57 -10.21
CA GLU A 128 0.86 -10.13 -11.09
C GLU A 128 1.47 -11.40 -10.50
N GLU A 129 1.79 -11.37 -9.21
CA GLU A 129 2.48 -12.45 -8.51
C GLU A 129 1.58 -13.67 -8.24
N ARG A 130 0.29 -13.46 -8.03
CA ARG A 130 -0.64 -14.53 -7.63
C ARG A 130 -1.53 -15.02 -8.78
N VAL A 131 -1.98 -14.11 -9.64
CA VAL A 131 -2.92 -14.44 -10.72
C VAL A 131 -2.19 -14.57 -12.05
N SER A 132 -1.78 -13.45 -12.65
CA SER A 132 -0.99 -13.43 -13.89
C SER A 132 -0.40 -12.04 -14.15
N ALA A 133 0.75 -12.00 -14.83
CA ALA A 133 1.38 -10.76 -15.28
C ALA A 133 0.44 -9.94 -16.18
N LYS A 134 -0.36 -10.61 -17.04
CA LYS A 134 -1.33 -9.93 -17.92
C LYS A 134 -2.43 -9.23 -17.13
N ALA A 135 -2.97 -9.87 -16.09
CA ALA A 135 -4.01 -9.28 -15.25
C ALA A 135 -3.50 -8.04 -14.52
N GLY A 136 -2.31 -8.12 -13.92
CA GLY A 136 -1.70 -6.95 -13.27
C GLY A 136 -1.41 -5.82 -14.25
N ALA A 137 -0.82 -6.12 -15.42
CA ALA A 137 -0.56 -5.11 -16.45
C ALA A 137 -1.82 -4.36 -16.93
N ILE A 138 -2.96 -5.05 -17.00
CA ILE A 138 -4.26 -4.43 -17.34
C ILE A 138 -4.76 -3.53 -16.20
N LEU A 139 -4.58 -3.95 -14.94
CA LEU A 139 -5.10 -3.23 -13.77
C LEU A 139 -4.26 -2.02 -13.38
N LEU A 140 -2.99 -1.97 -13.73
CA LEU A 140 -2.07 -0.91 -13.29
C LEU A 140 -2.61 0.48 -13.56
N TRP A 141 -2.84 0.82 -14.81
CA TRP A 141 -3.24 2.18 -15.17
C TRP A 141 -4.61 2.61 -14.67
N PRO A 142 -5.67 1.78 -14.74
CA PRO A 142 -6.95 2.11 -14.12
C PRO A 142 -6.87 2.34 -12.61
N LEU A 143 -6.09 1.54 -11.88
CA LEU A 143 -5.92 1.69 -10.44
C LEU A 143 -5.11 2.95 -10.09
N LEU A 144 -4.08 3.28 -10.85
CA LEU A 144 -3.34 4.54 -10.69
C LEU A 144 -4.21 5.76 -11.01
N ALA A 145 -5.01 5.71 -12.07
CA ALA A 145 -5.96 6.76 -12.39
C ALA A 145 -6.98 6.96 -11.26
N LEU A 146 -7.48 5.86 -10.66
CA LEU A 146 -8.39 5.90 -9.51
C LEU A 146 -7.70 6.52 -8.29
N ALA A 147 -6.42 6.21 -8.03
CA ALA A 147 -5.66 6.80 -6.95
C ALA A 147 -5.55 8.32 -7.09
N VAL A 148 -5.17 8.81 -8.27
CA VAL A 148 -5.08 10.25 -8.54
C VAL A 148 -6.46 10.90 -8.44
N PHE A 149 -7.49 10.30 -9.06
CA PHE A 149 -8.85 10.81 -9.04
C PHE A 149 -9.42 10.92 -7.62
N SER A 150 -9.11 9.96 -6.75
CA SER A 150 -9.58 9.97 -5.36
C SER A 150 -9.11 11.20 -4.58
N LEU A 151 -7.86 11.63 -4.84
CA LEU A 151 -7.28 12.81 -4.19
C LEU A 151 -7.76 14.12 -4.84
N LEU A 152 -7.97 14.16 -6.15
CA LEU A 152 -8.57 15.30 -6.82
C LEU A 152 -10.02 15.49 -6.34
N LEU A 153 -10.78 14.41 -6.21
CA LEU A 153 -12.14 14.44 -5.67
C LEU A 153 -12.15 14.99 -4.25
N TRP A 154 -11.29 14.46 -3.36
CA TRP A 154 -11.15 15.02 -2.02
C TRP A 154 -10.80 16.51 -2.05
N ARG A 155 -9.86 16.91 -2.90
CA ARG A 155 -9.42 18.31 -3.00
C ARG A 155 -10.54 19.27 -3.43
N TRP A 156 -11.49 18.80 -4.26
CA TRP A 156 -12.60 19.58 -4.77
C TRP A 156 -13.84 19.56 -3.88
N THR A 157 -14.10 18.45 -3.19
CA THR A 157 -15.34 18.21 -2.46
C THR A 157 -15.16 18.04 -0.96
N ASP A 158 -13.93 18.00 -0.48
CA ASP A 158 -13.56 17.62 0.90
C ASP A 158 -14.11 16.25 1.35
N ASP A 159 -14.28 15.32 0.40
CA ASP A 159 -14.81 13.98 0.65
C ASP A 159 -13.73 12.91 0.56
N LEU A 160 -13.41 12.33 1.71
CA LEU A 160 -12.36 11.32 1.87
C LEU A 160 -12.80 9.87 1.55
N ARG A 161 -14.08 9.61 1.26
CA ARG A 161 -14.58 8.23 1.09
C ARG A 161 -13.80 7.46 0.03
N LEU A 162 -13.61 8.04 -1.15
CA LEU A 162 -12.88 7.37 -2.23
C LEU A 162 -11.39 7.22 -1.91
N TYR A 163 -10.76 8.23 -1.30
CA TYR A 163 -9.37 8.11 -0.85
C TYR A 163 -9.22 7.03 0.24
N GLY A 164 -10.13 6.99 1.20
CA GLY A 164 -10.17 5.93 2.22
C GLY A 164 -10.29 4.54 1.59
N TRP A 165 -11.13 4.40 0.56
CA TRP A 165 -11.21 3.14 -0.19
C TRP A 165 -9.88 2.79 -0.87
N VAL A 166 -9.23 3.73 -1.55
CA VAL A 166 -7.92 3.52 -2.20
C VAL A 166 -6.86 3.06 -1.18
N GLN A 167 -6.86 3.64 0.01
CA GLN A 167 -5.91 3.28 1.06
C GLN A 167 -6.20 1.93 1.70
N PHE A 168 -7.46 1.60 1.98
CA PHE A 168 -7.82 0.45 2.82
C PHE A 168 -8.31 -0.76 2.04
N PHE A 169 -8.80 -0.61 0.81
CA PHE A 169 -9.20 -1.75 -0.01
C PHE A 169 -8.07 -2.77 -0.21
N PRO A 170 -6.81 -2.38 -0.47
CA PRO A 170 -5.69 -3.34 -0.53
C PRO A 170 -5.51 -4.16 0.74
N CYS A 171 -5.82 -3.62 1.92
CA CYS A 171 -5.73 -4.35 3.18
C CYS A 171 -6.72 -5.52 3.27
N ILE A 172 -7.82 -5.46 2.52
CA ILE A 172 -8.80 -6.54 2.39
C ILE A 172 -8.47 -7.44 1.19
N ALA A 173 -8.14 -6.83 0.06
CA ALA A 173 -7.91 -7.53 -1.19
C ALA A 173 -6.66 -8.43 -1.16
N LEU A 174 -5.57 -7.99 -0.51
CA LEU A 174 -4.33 -8.76 -0.43
C LEU A 174 -4.49 -10.09 0.33
N PRO A 175 -5.05 -10.13 1.55
CA PRO A 175 -5.34 -11.39 2.23
C PRO A 175 -6.22 -12.33 1.41
N LEU A 176 -7.28 -11.81 0.78
CA LEU A 176 -8.16 -12.60 -0.08
C LEU A 176 -7.41 -13.18 -1.29
N LEU A 177 -6.57 -12.39 -1.94
CA LEU A 177 -5.70 -12.87 -3.03
C LEU A 177 -4.78 -14.00 -2.56
N PHE A 178 -4.18 -13.84 -1.38
CA PHE A 178 -3.20 -14.80 -0.87
C PHE A 178 -3.84 -16.11 -0.41
N VAL A 179 -5.09 -16.08 0.04
CA VAL A 179 -5.88 -17.26 0.36
C VAL A 179 -6.44 -17.94 -0.91
N ALA A 180 -6.94 -17.13 -1.86
CA ALA A 180 -7.62 -17.64 -3.04
C ALA A 180 -6.66 -18.19 -4.12
N PHE A 181 -5.41 -17.71 -4.17
CA PHE A 181 -4.45 -18.11 -5.20
C PHE A 181 -3.16 -18.66 -4.57
N PRO A 182 -2.67 -19.83 -5.05
CA PRO A 182 -1.44 -20.42 -4.53
C PRO A 182 -0.23 -19.53 -4.80
N ALA A 183 0.77 -19.65 -3.94
CA ALA A 183 2.02 -18.93 -4.12
C ALA A 183 2.75 -19.41 -5.39
N ARG A 184 3.13 -18.48 -6.24
CA ARG A 184 4.01 -18.74 -7.42
C ARG A 184 5.47 -18.50 -7.08
N TYR A 185 5.73 -17.76 -6.01
CA TYR A 185 7.06 -17.45 -5.49
C TYR A 185 7.11 -17.71 -3.99
N SER A 186 8.29 -18.04 -3.48
CA SER A 186 8.55 -18.16 -2.04
C SER A 186 8.52 -16.80 -1.36
N GLY A 187 8.52 -16.78 -0.03
CA GLY A 187 8.65 -15.54 0.73
C GLY A 187 7.32 -14.82 1.03
N THR A 188 6.18 -15.52 1.01
CA THR A 188 4.88 -14.97 1.44
C THR A 188 4.94 -14.35 2.83
N SER A 189 5.84 -14.81 3.71
CA SER A 189 6.08 -14.24 5.04
C SER A 189 6.43 -12.76 5.02
N TYR A 190 7.14 -12.27 4.01
CA TYR A 190 7.45 -10.84 3.88
C TYR A 190 6.20 -9.98 3.68
N TRP A 191 5.19 -10.50 2.99
CA TRP A 191 3.90 -9.82 2.86
C TRP A 191 3.15 -9.76 4.19
N LEU A 192 3.21 -10.84 4.99
CA LEU A 192 2.63 -10.87 6.34
C LEU A 192 3.35 -9.91 7.27
N ILE A 193 4.69 -9.85 7.21
CA ILE A 193 5.50 -8.88 7.97
C ILE A 193 5.13 -7.45 7.55
N ALA A 194 5.02 -7.17 6.25
CA ALA A 194 4.63 -5.85 5.77
C ALA A 194 3.22 -5.45 6.27
N ALA A 195 2.26 -6.38 6.23
CA ALA A 195 0.91 -6.14 6.75
C ALA A 195 0.91 -5.87 8.26
N ALA A 196 1.66 -6.65 9.05
CA ALA A 196 1.79 -6.47 10.48
C ALA A 196 2.45 -5.12 10.84
N LEU A 197 3.51 -4.73 10.11
CA LEU A 197 4.18 -3.43 10.28
C LEU A 197 3.27 -2.27 9.88
N TYR A 198 2.46 -2.41 8.83
CA TYR A 198 1.48 -1.39 8.47
C TYR A 198 0.37 -1.26 9.52
N ALA A 199 -0.13 -2.38 10.06
CA ALA A 199 -1.09 -2.35 11.16
C ALA A 199 -0.48 -1.68 12.41
N LEU A 200 0.77 -1.99 12.74
CA LEU A 200 1.52 -1.34 13.82
C LEU A 200 1.67 0.17 13.57
N ALA A 201 1.95 0.57 12.32
CA ALA A 201 2.01 1.99 11.95
C ALA A 201 0.68 2.70 12.22
N LYS A 202 -0.47 2.05 11.93
CA LYS A 202 -1.80 2.61 12.23
C LYS A 202 -2.07 2.70 13.74
N LEU A 203 -1.60 1.73 14.53
CA LEU A 203 -1.67 1.80 15.99
C LEU A 203 -0.81 2.94 16.54
N PHE A 204 0.40 3.14 16.05
CA PHE A 204 1.24 4.26 16.45
C PHE A 204 0.61 5.62 16.09
N GLU A 205 -0.01 5.73 14.90
CA GLU A 205 -0.75 6.93 14.49
C GLU A 205 -1.93 7.21 15.43
N PHE A 206 -2.70 6.18 15.77
CA PHE A 206 -3.86 6.31 16.67
C PHE A 206 -3.46 6.72 18.09
N TYR A 207 -2.35 6.20 18.61
CA TYR A 207 -1.84 6.48 19.95
C TYR A 207 -0.77 7.58 19.97
N ASP A 208 -0.70 8.48 18.98
CA ASP A 208 0.35 9.50 18.84
C ASP A 208 0.61 10.27 20.14
N HIS A 209 -0.42 10.90 20.68
CA HIS A 209 -0.34 11.68 21.90
C HIS A 209 -0.02 10.84 23.15
N ALA A 210 -0.63 9.65 23.26
CA ALA A 210 -0.39 8.76 24.39
C ALA A 210 1.07 8.27 24.44
N ILE A 211 1.63 7.92 23.29
CA ILE A 211 3.03 7.51 23.18
C ILE A 211 3.96 8.67 23.51
N TYR A 212 3.68 9.86 22.99
CA TYR A 212 4.51 11.03 23.23
C TYR A 212 4.52 11.47 24.71
N SER A 213 3.40 11.28 25.42
CA SER A 213 3.31 11.61 26.86
C SER A 213 4.25 10.77 27.73
N VAL A 214 4.74 9.62 27.23
CA VAL A 214 5.70 8.77 27.92
C VAL A 214 7.12 9.23 27.60
N GLY A 215 7.59 10.24 28.31
CA GLY A 215 8.99 10.72 28.26
C GLY A 215 9.28 11.78 27.20
N HIS A 216 8.33 12.16 26.33
CA HIS A 216 8.46 13.24 25.33
C HIS A 216 9.67 13.09 24.37
N ILE A 217 10.09 11.84 24.06
CA ILE A 217 11.24 11.55 23.22
C ILE A 217 10.82 11.46 21.74
N LEU A 218 9.92 10.53 21.42
CA LEU A 218 9.37 10.33 20.09
C LEU A 218 7.86 10.18 20.17
N SER A 219 7.16 10.74 19.18
CA SER A 219 5.71 10.60 19.07
C SER A 219 5.31 9.29 18.36
N GLY A 220 4.06 8.88 18.55
CA GLY A 220 3.51 7.75 17.79
C GLY A 220 3.55 8.04 16.29
N HIS A 221 3.35 9.30 15.88
CA HIS A 221 3.41 9.69 14.47
C HIS A 221 4.81 9.48 13.87
N THR A 222 5.86 9.84 14.60
CA THR A 222 7.25 9.56 14.20
C THR A 222 7.49 8.04 14.07
N LEU A 223 7.01 7.24 15.05
CA LEU A 223 7.14 5.78 15.01
C LEU A 223 6.33 5.14 13.87
N LYS A 224 5.18 5.72 13.50
CA LYS A 224 4.40 5.34 12.32
C LYS A 224 5.25 5.36 11.06
N HIS A 225 6.04 6.42 10.84
CA HIS A 225 6.90 6.52 9.66
C HIS A 225 7.94 5.40 9.61
N PHE A 226 8.61 5.09 10.73
CA PHE A 226 9.57 4.00 10.79
C PHE A 226 8.90 2.63 10.53
N ALA A 227 7.73 2.38 11.12
CA ALA A 227 7.01 1.13 10.92
C ALA A 227 6.54 0.98 9.45
N ALA A 228 5.98 2.04 8.85
CA ALA A 228 5.52 2.03 7.46
C ALA A 228 6.70 1.90 6.47
N ALA A 229 7.82 2.57 6.70
CA ALA A 229 9.03 2.41 5.89
C ALA A 229 9.60 0.99 6.02
N SER A 230 9.54 0.39 7.21
CA SER A 230 9.94 -1.00 7.43
C SER A 230 9.00 -1.99 6.72
N ALA A 231 7.71 -1.68 6.59
CA ALA A 231 6.79 -2.45 5.75
C ALA A 231 7.20 -2.41 4.27
N CYS A 232 7.55 -1.22 3.76
CA CYS A 232 8.09 -1.07 2.40
C CYS A 232 9.42 -1.83 2.22
N PHE A 233 10.29 -1.81 3.22
CA PHE A 233 11.53 -2.60 3.22
C PHE A 233 11.26 -4.11 3.20
N ALA A 234 10.27 -4.61 3.92
CA ALA A 234 9.88 -6.02 3.84
C ALA A 234 9.46 -6.41 2.42
N ILE A 235 8.70 -5.57 1.71
CA ILE A 235 8.34 -5.80 0.30
C ILE A 235 9.57 -5.75 -0.61
N LEU A 236 10.51 -4.83 -0.38
CA LEU A 236 11.80 -4.80 -1.09
C LEU A 236 12.55 -6.13 -0.89
N ARG A 237 12.66 -6.61 0.35
CA ARG A 237 13.31 -7.90 0.67
C ARG A 237 12.61 -9.08 0.01
N TYR A 238 11.28 -9.07 -0.07
CA TYR A 238 10.55 -10.07 -0.83
C TYR A 238 11.05 -10.16 -2.27
N PHE A 239 11.13 -9.05 -3.00
CA PHE A 239 11.60 -9.07 -4.39
C PHE A 239 13.05 -9.48 -4.55
N GLN A 240 13.90 -9.17 -3.57
CA GLN A 240 15.33 -9.55 -3.58
C GLN A 240 15.55 -11.04 -3.36
N THR A 241 14.67 -11.70 -2.60
CA THR A 241 14.93 -13.07 -2.09
C THR A 241 13.97 -14.13 -2.64
N ARG A 242 12.86 -13.73 -3.27
CA ARG A 242 11.86 -14.66 -3.78
C ARG A 242 12.42 -15.59 -4.85
N ARG A 243 11.97 -16.83 -4.85
CA ARG A 243 12.31 -17.86 -5.84
C ARG A 243 11.02 -18.46 -6.40
N PRO A 244 10.95 -18.85 -7.68
CA PRO A 244 9.82 -19.59 -8.20
C PRO A 244 9.57 -20.86 -7.37
N VAL A 245 8.31 -21.13 -7.03
CA VAL A 245 7.93 -22.38 -6.38
C VAL A 245 7.71 -23.42 -7.47
N SER A 246 8.54 -24.49 -7.49
CA SER A 246 8.33 -25.62 -8.39
C SER A 246 6.98 -26.27 -8.07
N ARG A 247 6.05 -26.26 -9.01
CA ARG A 247 4.89 -27.16 -8.93
C ARG A 247 5.43 -28.57 -9.16
N SER A 248 5.42 -29.43 -8.15
CA SER A 248 5.63 -30.86 -8.38
C SER A 248 4.69 -31.30 -9.48
N PRO A 249 5.16 -32.05 -10.52
CA PRO A 249 4.24 -32.68 -11.44
C PRO A 249 3.31 -33.55 -10.58
N SER A 250 2.00 -33.35 -10.69
CA SER A 250 1.05 -34.29 -10.14
C SER A 250 1.47 -35.67 -10.67
N LEU A 251 1.74 -36.59 -9.74
CA LEU A 251 1.97 -37.99 -10.05
C LEU A 251 0.92 -38.41 -11.13
N ALA A 252 1.36 -38.50 -12.38
CA ALA A 252 0.62 -39.22 -13.37
C ALA A 252 0.50 -40.64 -12.80
N CYS A 253 -0.70 -41.00 -12.40
CA CYS A 253 -1.02 -42.34 -11.96
C CYS A 253 -0.79 -43.22 -13.17
N ASP A 254 0.40 -43.85 -13.24
CA ASP A 254 0.65 -44.96 -14.14
C ASP A 254 -0.25 -46.13 -13.68
N SER A 255 -1.41 -46.19 -14.27
CA SER A 255 -2.24 -47.42 -14.26
C SER A 255 -1.74 -48.33 -15.39
N HIS A 256 -0.93 -49.29 -15.04
CA HIS A 256 -0.75 -50.50 -15.80
C HIS A 256 -1.99 -51.35 -15.69
#